data_600c75501fc1001aebb7b841df94c9fb
#
_entry.id   600c75501fc1001aebb7b841df94c9fb
#
_cell.length_a   1.000
_cell.length_b   1.000
_cell.length_c   1.000
_cell.angle_alpha   90.00
_cell.angle_beta   90.00
_cell.angle_gamma   90.00
#
_symmetry.space_group_name_H-M   'P 1'
#
loop_
_entity.id
_entity.type
_entity.pdbx_description
1 polymer ?
#
loop_
_entity_poly.entity_id
_entity_poly.type
_entity_poly.pdbx_seq_one_letter_code
_entity_poly.pdbx_strand_id
1 'polypeptide(L)'
;GPWIRAVKNLTDGDIDLLVAIYKTPEREARYLYTLPYAEDPIVMFTMADAAFDFRDWYDLVGKVGVTTRGDSWGADFDQFIEQHLTMMRVNTTDQMIDMIASKRANYGVQGLYTLQRSERRASLGTDITISNTPIKSEKMYMAFSRLSPCRNLIDKVNAAITDFEKDKTIARLISNYVHRNGS
;
A
#
# COMPACT_ATOMS: atom_id res chain seq x y z
N GLY A 1 13.25 4.91 -2.36
CA GLY A 1 12.92 6.14 -3.12
C GLY A 1 11.41 6.35 -3.22
N PRO A 2 10.91 7.53 -3.67
CA PRO A 2 9.48 7.78 -3.76
C PRO A 2 8.78 6.78 -4.68
N TRP A 3 7.61 6.29 -4.26
CA TRP A 3 6.80 5.32 -5.01
C TRP A 3 6.48 5.77 -6.44
N ILE A 4 6.09 7.04 -6.58
CA ILE A 4 5.79 7.61 -7.90
C ILE A 4 6.95 7.49 -8.90
N ARG A 5 8.21 7.54 -8.42
CA ARG A 5 9.38 7.35 -9.27
C ARG A 5 9.52 5.90 -9.73
N ALA A 6 9.27 4.93 -8.85
CA ALA A 6 9.29 3.52 -9.20
C ALA A 6 8.25 3.20 -10.28
N VAL A 7 7.02 3.72 -10.12
CA VAL A 7 5.95 3.58 -11.11
C VAL A 7 6.32 4.25 -12.45
N LYS A 8 6.93 5.44 -12.40
CA LYS A 8 7.41 6.11 -13.62
C LYS A 8 8.49 5.28 -14.34
N ASN A 9 9.49 4.79 -13.62
CA ASN A 9 10.56 3.98 -14.18
C ASN A 9 10.04 2.69 -14.83
N LEU A 10 9.00 2.07 -14.23
CA LEU A 10 8.32 0.91 -14.84
C LEU A 10 7.62 1.31 -16.15
N THR A 11 6.98 2.47 -16.19
CA THR A 11 6.29 3.00 -17.39
C THR A 11 7.29 3.26 -18.52
N ASP A 12 8.41 3.86 -18.18
CA ASP A 12 9.44 4.27 -19.15
C ASP A 12 10.33 3.08 -19.60
N GLY A 13 10.22 1.91 -18.91
CA GLY A 13 11.04 0.73 -19.19
C GLY A 13 12.45 0.77 -18.57
N ASP A 14 12.70 1.75 -17.69
CA ASP A 14 13.96 1.86 -16.95
C ASP A 14 14.14 0.73 -15.92
N ILE A 15 13.05 0.11 -15.50
CA ILE A 15 13.03 -1.13 -14.72
C ILE A 15 12.11 -2.15 -15.39
N ASP A 16 12.48 -3.42 -15.29
CA ASP A 16 11.77 -4.52 -15.91
C ASP A 16 10.52 -4.93 -15.16
N LEU A 17 10.58 -4.91 -13.83
CA LEU A 17 9.59 -5.47 -12.92
C LEU A 17 9.46 -4.60 -11.68
N LEU A 18 8.21 -4.38 -11.25
CA LEU A 18 7.88 -3.76 -9.97
C LEU A 18 7.05 -4.74 -9.14
N VAL A 19 7.44 -4.95 -7.89
CA VAL A 19 6.73 -5.81 -6.93
C VAL A 19 5.84 -4.97 -6.02
N ALA A 20 4.85 -5.62 -5.39
CA ALA A 20 3.94 -5.00 -4.43
C ALA A 20 3.15 -3.80 -5.03
N ILE A 21 2.64 -3.98 -6.23
CA ILE A 21 1.81 -3.00 -6.92
C ILE A 21 0.36 -3.46 -6.96
N TYR A 22 -0.57 -2.55 -6.61
CA TYR A 22 -2.00 -2.82 -6.75
C TYR A 22 -2.44 -2.59 -8.21
N LYS A 23 -3.45 -3.35 -8.60
CA LYS A 23 -4.00 -3.32 -9.94
C LYS A 23 -5.09 -2.25 -10.04
N THR A 24 -5.02 -1.42 -11.08
CA THR A 24 -6.09 -0.49 -11.43
C THR A 24 -6.35 -0.58 -12.93
N PRO A 25 -7.55 -0.21 -13.42
CA PRO A 25 -7.85 -0.22 -14.85
C PRO A 25 -6.81 0.56 -15.67
N GLU A 26 -6.39 1.72 -15.20
CA GLU A 26 -5.36 2.53 -15.86
C GLU A 26 -4.02 1.80 -15.94
N ARG A 27 -3.59 1.15 -14.85
CA ARG A 27 -2.34 0.41 -14.79
C ARG A 27 -2.38 -0.88 -15.60
N GLU A 28 -3.53 -1.56 -15.68
CA GLU A 28 -3.71 -2.76 -16.53
C GLU A 28 -3.47 -2.47 -18.01
N ALA A 29 -3.87 -1.29 -18.48
CA ALA A 29 -3.60 -0.88 -19.84
C ALA A 29 -2.10 -0.69 -20.14
N ARG A 30 -1.29 -0.39 -19.10
CA ARG A 30 0.13 -0.03 -19.24
C ARG A 30 1.11 -1.15 -18.93
N TYR A 31 0.76 -2.08 -18.03
CA TYR A 31 1.65 -3.13 -17.53
C TYR A 31 1.11 -4.53 -17.77
N LEU A 32 2.00 -5.52 -17.67
CA LEU A 32 1.63 -6.94 -17.64
C LEU A 32 1.70 -7.42 -16.19
N TYR A 33 0.57 -7.86 -15.66
CA TYR A 33 0.44 -8.31 -14.27
C TYR A 33 0.58 -9.82 -14.13
N THR A 34 1.27 -10.25 -13.10
CA THR A 34 1.28 -11.64 -12.66
C THR A 34 -0.07 -12.04 -12.05
N LEU A 35 -0.18 -13.30 -11.62
CA LEU A 35 -1.18 -13.69 -10.61
C LEU A 35 -0.94 -12.90 -9.32
N PRO A 36 -1.97 -12.62 -8.52
CA PRO A 36 -1.79 -12.03 -7.20
C PRO A 36 -1.01 -13.02 -6.32
N TYR A 37 -0.10 -12.50 -5.50
CA TYR A 37 0.69 -13.35 -4.59
C TYR A 37 0.43 -13.09 -3.12
N ALA A 38 -0.22 -11.98 -2.76
CA ALA A 38 -0.59 -11.65 -1.39
C ALA A 38 -1.75 -10.66 -1.37
N GLU A 39 -2.30 -10.43 -0.19
CA GLU A 39 -3.23 -9.33 0.09
C GLU A 39 -2.60 -8.40 1.12
N ASP A 40 -2.75 -7.09 0.92
CA ASP A 40 -2.31 -6.06 1.85
C ASP A 40 -3.55 -5.36 2.42
N PRO A 41 -3.78 -5.42 3.73
CA PRO A 41 -4.79 -4.59 4.36
C PRO A 41 -4.42 -3.12 4.22
N ILE A 42 -5.30 -2.33 3.63
CA ILE A 42 -5.19 -0.87 3.63
C ILE A 42 -5.79 -0.38 4.93
N VAL A 43 -4.99 0.28 5.74
CA VAL A 43 -5.39 0.69 7.09
C VAL A 43 -5.41 2.20 7.24
N MET A 44 -6.28 2.66 8.12
CA MET A 44 -6.23 3.99 8.69
C MET A 44 -5.37 3.94 9.95
N PHE A 45 -4.55 4.97 10.18
CA PHE A 45 -3.78 5.11 11.39
C PHE A 45 -3.75 6.58 11.88
N THR A 46 -3.59 6.75 13.19
CA THR A 46 -3.60 8.05 13.87
C THR A 46 -2.50 8.08 14.93
N MET A 47 -2.29 9.25 15.55
CA MET A 47 -1.65 9.26 16.86
C MET A 47 -2.63 8.73 17.91
N ALA A 48 -2.12 8.03 18.92
CA ALA A 48 -2.92 7.39 19.96
C ALA A 48 -3.76 8.41 20.77
N ASP A 49 -3.21 9.61 21.02
CA ASP A 49 -3.89 10.72 21.71
C ASP A 49 -5.00 11.40 20.87
N ALA A 50 -5.06 11.10 19.57
CA ALA A 50 -6.02 11.64 18.63
C ALA A 50 -6.83 10.56 17.90
N ALA A 51 -6.82 9.32 18.43
CA ALA A 51 -7.56 8.21 17.86
C ALA A 51 -9.08 8.49 17.88
N PHE A 52 -9.75 8.02 16.85
CA PHE A 52 -11.20 8.07 16.72
C PHE A 52 -11.75 6.74 16.21
N ASP A 53 -13.02 6.49 16.48
CA ASP A 53 -13.70 5.29 15.99
C ASP A 53 -13.77 5.30 14.46
N PHE A 54 -13.34 4.22 13.86
CA PHE A 54 -13.40 3.98 12.43
C PHE A 54 -14.15 2.68 12.17
N ARG A 55 -15.30 2.77 11.52
CA ARG A 55 -16.17 1.65 11.16
C ARG A 55 -16.39 1.56 9.66
N ASP A 56 -16.49 2.72 9.00
CA ASP A 56 -16.63 2.84 7.57
C ASP A 56 -15.97 4.11 7.02
N TRP A 57 -15.98 4.28 5.72
CA TRP A 57 -15.31 5.39 5.04
C TRP A 57 -15.89 6.77 5.39
N TYR A 58 -17.17 6.84 5.76
CA TYR A 58 -17.82 8.12 6.11
C TYR A 58 -17.30 8.69 7.43
N ASP A 59 -16.72 7.85 8.32
CA ASP A 59 -16.08 8.33 9.56
C ASP A 59 -14.85 9.20 9.28
N LEU A 60 -14.32 9.17 8.04
CA LEU A 60 -13.19 9.99 7.59
C LEU A 60 -13.62 11.38 7.09
N VAL A 61 -14.91 11.59 6.80
CA VAL A 61 -15.42 12.84 6.26
C VAL A 61 -15.27 13.97 7.29
N GLY A 62 -14.88 15.15 6.83
CA GLY A 62 -14.65 16.31 7.67
C GLY A 62 -13.29 16.32 8.40
N LYS A 63 -12.48 15.28 8.22
CA LYS A 63 -11.11 15.19 8.75
C LYS A 63 -10.10 15.35 7.62
N VAL A 64 -8.92 15.83 7.94
CA VAL A 64 -7.79 15.91 6.99
C VAL A 64 -7.00 14.62 7.04
N GLY A 65 -7.01 13.87 5.93
CA GLY A 65 -6.20 12.69 5.75
C GLY A 65 -4.88 12.98 5.04
N VAL A 66 -3.94 12.04 5.13
CA VAL A 66 -2.69 12.07 4.37
C VAL A 66 -2.37 10.68 3.81
N THR A 67 -1.85 10.65 2.58
CA THR A 67 -1.39 9.42 1.90
C THR A 67 -0.16 9.69 1.03
N THR A 68 0.45 8.67 0.48
CA THR A 68 1.61 8.85 -0.40
C THR A 68 1.19 9.17 -1.83
N ARG A 69 2.03 9.95 -2.49
CA ARG A 69 1.80 10.41 -3.87
C ARG A 69 2.03 9.26 -4.84
N GLY A 70 1.07 9.04 -5.74
CA GLY A 70 1.11 7.97 -6.73
C GLY A 70 0.55 6.63 -6.23
N ASP A 71 0.12 6.54 -4.97
CA ASP A 71 -0.65 5.40 -4.49
C ASP A 71 -2.09 5.45 -5.03
N SER A 72 -2.67 4.29 -5.18
CA SER A 72 -4.08 4.05 -5.47
C SER A 72 -4.55 2.96 -4.52
N TRP A 73 -5.72 3.15 -3.97
CA TRP A 73 -6.33 2.28 -2.97
C TRP A 73 -7.53 1.50 -3.54
N GLY A 74 -7.53 1.32 -4.87
CA GLY A 74 -8.64 0.75 -5.62
C GLY A 74 -9.64 1.81 -6.08
N ALA A 75 -10.27 1.56 -7.25
CA ALA A 75 -11.07 2.56 -7.95
C ALA A 75 -12.23 3.12 -7.10
N ASP A 76 -12.85 2.27 -6.29
CA ASP A 76 -13.95 2.60 -5.40
C ASP A 76 -13.55 3.58 -4.29
N PHE A 77 -12.46 3.27 -3.55
CA PHE A 77 -12.00 4.15 -2.49
C PHE A 77 -11.30 5.39 -3.03
N ASP A 78 -10.58 5.30 -4.14
CA ASP A 78 -10.00 6.47 -4.81
C ASP A 78 -11.09 7.45 -5.25
N GLN A 79 -12.21 6.95 -5.78
CA GLN A 79 -13.37 7.78 -6.10
C GLN A 79 -13.99 8.41 -4.85
N PHE A 80 -14.12 7.64 -3.76
CA PHE A 80 -14.63 8.17 -2.50
C PHE A 80 -13.72 9.27 -1.92
N ILE A 81 -12.40 9.11 -2.00
CA ILE A 81 -11.43 10.14 -1.63
C ILE A 81 -11.69 11.43 -2.39
N GLU A 82 -11.83 11.34 -3.73
CA GLU A 82 -12.03 12.53 -4.58
C GLU A 82 -13.34 13.27 -4.30
N GLN A 83 -14.38 12.51 -3.95
CA GLN A 83 -15.72 13.08 -3.76
C GLN A 83 -15.99 13.58 -2.34
N HIS A 84 -15.38 12.98 -1.32
CA HIS A 84 -15.80 13.15 0.07
C HIS A 84 -14.69 13.52 1.04
N LEU A 85 -13.41 13.28 0.71
CA LEU A 85 -12.32 13.43 1.66
C LEU A 85 -11.39 14.60 1.31
N THR A 86 -10.87 15.25 2.34
CA THR A 86 -9.74 16.16 2.21
C THR A 86 -8.46 15.37 2.42
N MET A 87 -7.74 15.05 1.32
CA MET A 87 -6.57 14.18 1.36
C MET A 87 -5.31 14.90 0.89
N MET A 88 -4.33 15.02 1.79
CA MET A 88 -2.99 15.52 1.46
C MET A 88 -2.12 14.39 0.90
N ARG A 89 -1.17 14.74 0.01
CA ARG A 89 -0.29 13.75 -0.64
C ARG A 89 1.16 14.13 -0.42
N VAL A 90 1.93 13.24 0.22
CA VAL A 90 3.36 13.37 0.53
C VAL A 90 4.19 12.36 -0.27
N ASN A 91 5.51 12.40 -0.14
CA ASN A 91 6.37 11.53 -0.96
C ASN A 91 6.76 10.22 -0.27
N THR A 92 6.68 10.15 1.07
CA THR A 92 7.09 8.97 1.85
C THR A 92 6.16 8.72 3.02
N THR A 93 6.13 7.47 3.49
CA THR A 93 5.38 7.08 4.69
C THR A 93 5.87 7.83 5.94
N ASP A 94 7.16 8.08 6.06
CA ASP A 94 7.72 8.83 7.19
C ASP A 94 7.21 10.28 7.22
N GLN A 95 7.15 10.96 6.05
CA GLN A 95 6.54 12.28 5.95
C GLN A 95 5.05 12.27 6.33
N MET A 96 4.34 11.21 5.98
CA MET A 96 2.93 11.04 6.37
C MET A 96 2.80 10.97 7.89
N ILE A 97 3.64 10.17 8.54
CA ILE A 97 3.66 10.04 10.00
C ILE A 97 4.02 11.38 10.66
N ASP A 98 5.00 12.10 10.16
CA ASP A 98 5.38 13.42 10.68
C ASP A 98 4.23 14.45 10.56
N MET A 99 3.42 14.39 9.51
CA MET A 99 2.26 15.25 9.36
C MET A 99 1.18 14.96 10.41
N ILE A 100 0.97 13.70 10.74
CA ILE A 100 0.01 13.28 11.76
C ILE A 100 0.55 13.66 13.14
N ALA A 101 1.82 13.36 13.44
CA ALA A 101 2.47 13.71 14.69
C ALA A 101 2.50 15.24 14.96
N SER A 102 2.64 16.04 13.91
CA SER A 102 2.57 17.50 13.99
C SER A 102 1.14 18.08 13.94
N LYS A 103 0.12 17.22 13.97
CA LYS A 103 -1.33 17.59 13.92
C LYS A 103 -1.73 18.37 12.66
N ARG A 104 -0.97 18.23 11.57
CA ARG A 104 -1.29 18.78 10.24
C ARG A 104 -2.26 17.91 9.47
N ALA A 105 -2.36 16.64 9.83
CA ALA A 105 -3.35 15.69 9.38
C ALA A 105 -3.95 14.95 10.57
N ASN A 106 -5.19 14.51 10.47
CA ASN A 106 -5.89 13.79 11.52
C ASN A 106 -5.59 12.28 11.43
N TYR A 107 -5.41 11.75 10.23
CA TYR A 107 -5.17 10.34 9.97
C TYR A 107 -4.32 10.12 8.71
N GLY A 108 -3.70 8.94 8.64
CA GLY A 108 -3.02 8.45 7.44
C GLY A 108 -3.72 7.23 6.86
N VAL A 109 -3.59 7.06 5.54
CA VAL A 109 -4.02 5.86 4.81
C VAL A 109 -2.81 5.22 4.15
N GLN A 110 -2.52 3.96 4.51
CA GLN A 110 -1.38 3.22 3.97
C GLN A 110 -1.63 1.71 3.98
N GLY A 111 -0.94 0.97 3.11
CA GLY A 111 -0.84 -0.48 3.21
C GLY A 111 -0.14 -0.88 4.51
N LEU A 112 -0.71 -1.87 5.21
CA LEU A 112 -0.24 -2.29 6.52
C LEU A 112 1.24 -2.68 6.51
N TYR A 113 1.67 -3.45 5.51
CA TYR A 113 3.06 -3.91 5.45
C TYR A 113 4.04 -2.76 5.19
N THR A 114 3.66 -1.77 4.39
CA THR A 114 4.46 -0.57 4.16
C THR A 114 4.55 0.28 5.42
N LEU A 115 3.44 0.46 6.13
CA LEU A 115 3.42 1.19 7.40
C LEU A 115 4.29 0.52 8.46
N GLN A 116 4.24 -0.81 8.58
CA GLN A 116 5.06 -1.56 9.53
C GLN A 116 6.56 -1.47 9.27
N ARG A 117 6.97 -1.22 8.02
CA ARG A 117 8.39 -1.05 7.65
C ARG A 117 8.94 0.35 7.88
N SER A 118 8.11 1.32 8.22
CA SER A 118 8.55 2.68 8.45
C SER A 118 9.41 2.75 9.72
N GLU A 119 10.63 3.26 9.57
CA GLU A 119 11.53 3.52 10.71
C GLU A 119 10.92 4.58 11.63
N ARG A 120 10.21 5.55 11.05
CA ARG A 120 9.52 6.59 11.81
C ARG A 120 8.40 6.01 12.68
N ARG A 121 7.61 5.06 12.14
CA ARG A 121 6.62 4.33 12.93
C ARG A 121 7.28 3.56 14.07
N ALA A 122 8.36 2.84 13.78
CA ALA A 122 9.09 2.09 14.80
C ALA A 122 9.63 2.99 15.92
N SER A 123 10.07 4.20 15.59
CA SER A 123 10.56 5.16 16.59
C SER A 123 9.48 5.74 17.52
N LEU A 124 8.22 5.74 17.08
CA LEU A 124 7.07 6.23 17.85
C LEU A 124 6.38 5.11 18.65
N GLY A 125 6.63 3.86 18.31
CA GLY A 125 6.11 2.70 19.04
C GLY A 125 4.60 2.73 19.21
N THR A 126 4.11 2.76 20.44
CA THR A 126 2.70 2.76 20.83
C THR A 126 1.98 4.08 20.62
N ASP A 127 2.70 5.15 20.26
CA ASP A 127 2.08 6.45 19.99
C ASP A 127 1.28 6.47 18.67
N ILE A 128 1.43 5.44 17.83
CA ILE A 128 0.63 5.24 16.63
C ILE A 128 -0.38 4.12 16.85
N THR A 129 -1.64 4.46 16.63
CA THR A 129 -2.77 3.51 16.64
C THR A 129 -3.19 3.21 15.21
N ILE A 130 -3.32 1.92 14.89
CA ILE A 130 -3.82 1.43 13.60
C ILE A 130 -5.26 0.95 13.80
N SER A 131 -6.15 1.28 12.87
CA SER A 131 -7.54 0.84 12.91
C SER A 131 -7.66 -0.69 12.92
N ASN A 132 -8.52 -1.23 13.79
CA ASN A 132 -8.81 -2.67 13.83
C ASN A 132 -9.54 -3.15 12.57
N THR A 133 -10.36 -2.27 11.98
CA THR A 133 -11.03 -2.53 10.72
C THR A 133 -10.21 -1.92 9.60
N PRO A 134 -9.76 -2.70 8.61
CA PRO A 134 -9.10 -2.13 7.43
C PRO A 134 -10.10 -1.33 6.60
N ILE A 135 -9.62 -0.31 5.90
CA ILE A 135 -10.40 0.43 4.91
C ILE A 135 -10.88 -0.53 3.83
N LYS A 136 -9.98 -1.41 3.39
CA LYS A 136 -10.21 -2.54 2.48
C LYS A 136 -8.98 -3.42 2.44
N SER A 137 -9.05 -4.56 1.76
CA SER A 137 -7.87 -5.36 1.41
C SER A 137 -7.66 -5.33 -0.09
N GLU A 138 -6.43 -5.11 -0.51
CA GLU A 138 -6.03 -5.09 -1.92
C GLU A 138 -5.06 -6.22 -2.25
N LYS A 139 -5.28 -6.86 -3.40
CA LYS A 139 -4.37 -7.88 -3.91
C LYS A 139 -3.07 -7.24 -4.39
N MET A 140 -1.95 -7.81 -3.98
CA MET A 140 -0.63 -7.42 -4.44
C MET A 140 -0.17 -8.27 -5.61
N TYR A 141 0.41 -7.60 -6.59
CA TYR A 141 0.90 -8.20 -7.83
C TYR A 141 2.36 -7.80 -8.07
N MET A 142 2.99 -8.53 -8.97
CA MET A 142 4.16 -8.05 -9.68
C MET A 142 3.69 -7.53 -11.04
N ALA A 143 4.30 -6.45 -11.53
CA ALA A 143 3.98 -5.87 -12.82
C ALA A 143 5.25 -5.73 -13.66
N PHE A 144 5.21 -6.28 -14.87
CA PHE A 144 6.26 -6.12 -15.86
C PHE A 144 5.98 -4.88 -16.73
N SER A 145 7.04 -4.13 -17.04
CA SER A 145 6.98 -3.15 -18.11
C SER A 145 6.69 -3.84 -19.45
N ARG A 146 5.79 -3.28 -20.23
CA ARG A 146 5.55 -3.78 -21.61
C ARG A 146 6.76 -3.58 -22.53
N LEU A 147 7.67 -2.68 -22.15
CA LEU A 147 8.93 -2.39 -22.85
C LEU A 147 10.06 -3.35 -22.46
N SER A 148 9.88 -4.10 -21.34
CA SER A 148 10.90 -4.99 -20.81
C SER A 148 11.18 -6.17 -21.75
N PRO A 149 12.46 -6.52 -22.01
CA PRO A 149 12.83 -7.77 -22.66
C PRO A 149 12.49 -8.99 -21.80
N CYS A 150 12.33 -8.80 -20.49
CA CYS A 150 12.04 -9.89 -19.53
C CYS A 150 10.54 -10.20 -19.40
N ARG A 151 9.65 -9.49 -20.12
CA ARG A 151 8.20 -9.69 -20.01
C ARG A 151 7.70 -11.11 -20.31
N ASN A 152 8.47 -11.88 -21.08
CA ASN A 152 8.18 -13.27 -21.40
C ASN A 152 8.39 -14.23 -20.22
N LEU A 153 8.98 -13.75 -19.11
CA LEU A 153 9.14 -14.55 -17.88
C LEU A 153 7.86 -14.61 -17.04
N ILE A 154 6.82 -13.86 -17.41
CA ILE A 154 5.57 -13.76 -16.63
C ILE A 154 4.94 -15.14 -16.35
N ASP A 155 4.96 -16.05 -17.32
CA ASP A 155 4.40 -17.40 -17.13
C ASP A 155 5.21 -18.23 -16.14
N LYS A 156 6.54 -18.07 -16.13
CA LYS A 156 7.41 -18.74 -15.15
C LYS A 156 7.18 -18.19 -13.74
N VAL A 157 7.00 -16.86 -13.63
CA VAL A 157 6.67 -16.21 -12.34
C VAL A 157 5.30 -16.67 -11.84
N ASN A 158 4.30 -16.75 -12.72
CA ASN A 158 2.97 -17.24 -12.37
C ASN A 158 2.98 -18.70 -11.91
N ALA A 159 3.78 -19.56 -12.56
CA ALA A 159 3.96 -20.94 -12.14
C ALA A 159 4.58 -21.02 -10.73
N ALA A 160 5.62 -20.22 -10.46
CA ALA A 160 6.24 -20.15 -9.14
C ALA A 160 5.26 -19.61 -8.06
N ILE A 161 4.46 -18.58 -8.36
CA ILE A 161 3.42 -18.07 -7.44
C ILE A 161 2.44 -19.22 -7.11
N THR A 162 1.97 -19.94 -8.12
CA THR A 162 1.04 -21.07 -7.94
C THR A 162 1.62 -22.16 -7.04
N ASP A 163 2.91 -22.50 -7.21
CA ASP A 163 3.56 -23.52 -6.39
C ASP A 163 3.76 -23.03 -4.94
N PHE A 164 4.16 -21.77 -4.74
CA PHE A 164 4.30 -21.16 -3.41
C PHE A 164 2.96 -20.98 -2.69
N GLU A 165 1.86 -20.85 -3.43
CA GLU A 165 0.52 -20.82 -2.86
C GLU A 165 0.11 -22.22 -2.37
N LYS A 166 0.36 -23.27 -3.15
CA LYS A 166 0.08 -24.68 -2.80
C LYS A 166 0.84 -25.14 -1.56
N ASP A 167 2.11 -24.79 -1.43
CA ASP A 167 2.97 -25.19 -0.30
C ASP A 167 2.93 -24.20 0.88
N LYS A 168 2.06 -23.18 0.80
CA LYS A 168 1.88 -22.13 1.79
C LYS A 168 3.15 -21.30 2.11
N THR A 169 4.13 -21.29 1.22
CA THR A 169 5.37 -20.54 1.40
C THR A 169 5.08 -19.05 1.56
N ILE A 170 4.22 -18.45 0.73
CA ILE A 170 3.87 -17.03 0.82
C ILE A 170 3.20 -16.72 2.16
N ALA A 171 2.20 -17.51 2.56
CA ALA A 171 1.51 -17.32 3.84
C ALA A 171 2.48 -17.40 5.03
N ARG A 172 3.43 -18.34 5.01
CA ARG A 172 4.46 -18.47 6.05
C ARG A 172 5.41 -17.27 6.08
N LEU A 173 5.82 -16.77 4.92
CA LEU A 173 6.70 -15.60 4.84
C LEU A 173 6.00 -14.33 5.37
N ILE A 174 4.74 -14.12 5.01
CA ILE A 174 3.94 -13.00 5.51
C ILE A 174 3.76 -13.11 7.03
N SER A 175 3.38 -14.29 7.54
CA SER A 175 3.21 -14.51 8.97
C SER A 175 4.50 -14.22 9.76
N ASN A 176 5.64 -14.73 9.28
CA ASN A 176 6.94 -14.47 9.88
C ASN A 176 7.31 -12.98 9.87
N TYR A 177 6.94 -12.28 8.81
CA TYR A 177 7.19 -10.85 8.66
C TYR A 177 6.34 -10.04 9.65
N VAL A 178 5.05 -10.33 9.75
CA VAL A 178 4.12 -9.65 10.66
C VAL A 178 4.55 -9.87 12.12
N HIS A 179 4.91 -11.09 12.51
CA HIS A 179 5.37 -11.38 13.87
C HIS A 179 6.67 -10.68 14.26
N ARG A 180 7.57 -10.45 13.31
CA ARG A 180 8.84 -9.75 13.59
C ARG A 180 8.70 -8.24 13.74
N ASN A 181 7.65 -7.65 13.18
CA ASN A 181 7.48 -6.19 13.13
C ASN A 181 6.21 -5.71 13.86
N GLY A 182 5.46 -6.61 14.49
CA GLY A 182 4.22 -6.32 15.23
C GLY A 182 4.37 -6.34 16.75
N SER A 183 5.58 -6.63 17.26
CA SER A 183 5.91 -6.61 18.70
C SER A 183 6.64 -5.36 19.07
#